data_f63e5f4bd73a0b11c15cb32bdfea1cd0
#
_entry.id   f63e5f4bd73a0b11c15cb32bdfea1cd0
#
_cell.length_a   1.000
_cell.length_b   1.000
_cell.length_c   1.000
_cell.angle_alpha   90.00
_cell.angle_beta   90.00
_cell.angle_gamma   90.00
#
_symmetry.space_group_name_H-M   'P 1'
#
loop_
_entity.id
_entity.type
_entity.pdbx_description
1 polymer ?
#
loop_
_entity_poly.entity_id
_entity_poly.type
_entity_poly.pdbx_seq_one_letter_code
_entity_poly.pdbx_strand_id
1 'polypeptide(L)'
;PLREDLNKFAYATFWVELVDGFVPERQEAVEVFRFLLAAFIVLENATEPEIINLAFQVRLLKYLGYQPELNCCACCGESPASKQLFSAEAGGLVCMNCSSQFRDLLPVSSELLSWFEQLGETDLRQVHLLKIQMGNRPKLFALLSSFIENRLERPLKSRVFLDNLIR
;
A
#
# COMPACT_ATOMS: atom_id res chain seq x y z
N PRO A 1 20.92 -10.08 -9.59
CA PRO A 1 20.24 -10.64 -8.41
C PRO A 1 19.78 -9.51 -7.47
N LEU A 2 18.65 -9.68 -6.76
CA LEU A 2 18.12 -8.69 -5.82
C LEU A 2 19.15 -8.18 -4.80
N ARG A 3 20.14 -9.00 -4.44
CA ARG A 3 21.21 -8.66 -3.48
C ARG A 3 22.24 -7.67 -4.00
N GLU A 4 22.32 -7.45 -5.29
CA GLU A 4 23.33 -6.56 -5.92
C GLU A 4 22.76 -5.14 -6.11
N ASP A 5 21.44 -4.99 -6.02
CA ASP A 5 20.75 -3.70 -6.08
C ASP A 5 20.16 -3.37 -4.70
N LEU A 6 20.76 -2.37 -4.05
CA LEU A 6 20.39 -1.98 -2.69
C LEU A 6 18.93 -1.56 -2.57
N ASN A 7 18.38 -0.87 -3.59
CA ASN A 7 16.98 -0.44 -3.60
C ASN A 7 16.04 -1.66 -3.68
N LYS A 8 16.31 -2.59 -4.59
CA LYS A 8 15.52 -3.82 -4.73
C LYS A 8 15.61 -4.69 -3.48
N PHE A 9 16.79 -4.77 -2.88
CA PHE A 9 16.99 -5.49 -1.63
C PHE A 9 16.19 -4.88 -0.48
N ALA A 10 16.14 -3.54 -0.39
CA ALA A 10 15.34 -2.84 0.61
C ALA A 10 13.84 -3.13 0.45
N TYR A 11 13.30 -3.07 -0.78
CA TYR A 11 11.91 -3.43 -1.05
C TYR A 11 11.63 -4.89 -0.70
N ALA A 12 12.52 -5.81 -1.08
CA ALA A 12 12.36 -7.23 -0.76
C ALA A 12 12.28 -7.46 0.76
N THR A 13 13.17 -6.83 1.53
CA THR A 13 13.19 -6.90 3.00
C THR A 13 11.91 -6.33 3.60
N PHE A 14 11.45 -5.20 3.09
CA PHE A 14 10.19 -4.57 3.49
C PHE A 14 8.98 -5.49 3.24
N TRP A 15 8.91 -6.16 2.09
CA TRP A 15 7.83 -7.09 1.79
C TRP A 15 7.80 -8.31 2.69
N VAL A 16 8.98 -8.84 3.04
CA VAL A 16 9.07 -9.95 4.01
C VAL A 16 8.54 -9.50 5.37
N GLU A 17 8.94 -8.31 5.84
CA GLU A 17 8.44 -7.77 7.12
C GLU A 17 6.92 -7.53 7.10
N LEU A 18 6.36 -7.06 5.96
CA LEU A 18 4.91 -6.91 5.80
C LEU A 18 4.18 -8.25 5.91
N VAL A 19 4.65 -9.25 5.16
CA VAL A 19 4.03 -10.58 5.19
C VAL A 19 4.12 -11.20 6.58
N ASP A 20 5.30 -11.13 7.21
CA ASP A 20 5.51 -11.60 8.58
C ASP A 20 4.61 -10.89 9.60
N GLY A 21 4.34 -9.60 9.37
CA GLY A 21 3.49 -8.81 10.23
C GLY A 21 2.00 -9.15 10.14
N PHE A 22 1.53 -9.45 8.94
CA PHE A 22 0.11 -9.70 8.68
C PHE A 22 -0.29 -11.16 8.80
N VAL A 23 0.62 -12.10 8.57
CA VAL A 23 0.32 -13.53 8.62
C VAL A 23 0.61 -14.06 10.02
N PRO A 24 -0.41 -14.53 10.77
CA PRO A 24 -0.20 -15.09 12.09
C PRO A 24 0.71 -16.32 12.06
N GLU A 25 1.51 -16.49 13.11
CA GLU A 25 2.28 -17.72 13.30
C GLU A 25 1.35 -18.93 13.26
N ARG A 26 1.75 -19.98 12.56
CA ARG A 26 1.04 -21.26 12.40
C ARG A 26 -0.20 -21.22 11.48
N GLN A 27 -0.45 -20.11 10.76
CA GLN A 27 -1.47 -20.11 9.72
C GLN A 27 -0.86 -20.51 8.38
N GLU A 28 -1.48 -21.45 7.67
CA GLU A 28 -1.08 -21.78 6.31
C GLU A 28 -1.42 -20.60 5.38
N ALA A 29 -0.38 -19.97 4.84
CA ALA A 29 -0.49 -18.82 3.95
C ALA A 29 0.13 -19.11 2.57
N VAL A 30 -0.17 -20.27 2.01
CA VAL A 30 0.44 -20.76 0.75
C VAL A 30 0.26 -19.76 -0.39
N GLU A 31 -0.92 -19.15 -0.52
CA GLU A 31 -1.19 -18.20 -1.61
C GLU A 31 -0.42 -16.89 -1.41
N VAL A 32 -0.32 -16.40 -0.17
CA VAL A 32 0.48 -15.20 0.14
C VAL A 32 1.96 -15.46 -0.14
N PHE A 33 2.45 -16.64 0.22
CA PHE A 33 3.84 -17.04 -0.06
C PHE A 33 4.11 -17.15 -1.56
N ARG A 34 3.22 -17.76 -2.32
CA ARG A 34 3.32 -17.82 -3.80
C ARG A 34 3.31 -16.42 -4.41
N PHE A 35 2.45 -15.56 -3.93
CA PHE A 35 2.39 -14.17 -4.36
C PHE A 35 3.71 -13.43 -4.08
N LEU A 36 4.28 -13.59 -2.87
CA LEU A 36 5.56 -13.00 -2.49
C LEU A 36 6.71 -13.48 -3.41
N LEU A 37 6.78 -14.78 -3.69
CA LEU A 37 7.80 -15.32 -4.59
C LEU A 37 7.66 -14.78 -6.01
N ALA A 38 6.44 -14.72 -6.54
CA ALA A 38 6.17 -14.14 -7.85
C ALA A 38 6.54 -12.65 -7.90
N ALA A 39 6.26 -11.91 -6.83
CA ALA A 39 6.62 -10.50 -6.71
C ALA A 39 8.15 -10.28 -6.70
N PHE A 40 8.93 -11.15 -6.06
CA PHE A 40 10.39 -11.07 -6.10
C PHE A 40 10.95 -11.23 -7.52
N ILE A 41 10.39 -12.14 -8.31
CA ILE A 41 10.79 -12.33 -9.72
C ILE A 41 10.53 -11.05 -10.53
N VAL A 42 9.39 -10.39 -10.30
CA VAL A 42 9.06 -9.13 -10.98
C VAL A 42 10.01 -8.02 -10.52
N LEU A 43 10.26 -7.91 -9.21
CA LEU A 43 11.14 -6.89 -8.63
C LEU A 43 12.58 -7.02 -9.16
N GLU A 44 13.09 -8.24 -9.32
CA GLU A 44 14.44 -8.48 -9.84
C GLU A 44 14.65 -7.83 -11.21
N ASN A 45 13.64 -7.89 -12.08
CA ASN A 45 13.68 -7.36 -13.43
C ASN A 45 13.09 -5.93 -13.55
N ALA A 46 12.66 -5.32 -12.45
CA ALA A 46 12.01 -4.03 -12.46
C ALA A 46 12.98 -2.89 -12.80
N THR A 47 12.57 -2.00 -13.70
CA THR A 47 13.22 -0.72 -13.96
C THR A 47 12.74 0.38 -13.02
N GLU A 48 11.49 0.26 -12.55
CA GLU A 48 10.85 1.18 -11.61
C GLU A 48 10.35 0.39 -10.38
N PRO A 49 11.24 0.00 -9.45
CA PRO A 49 10.89 -0.84 -8.31
C PRO A 49 9.89 -0.17 -7.35
N GLU A 50 9.84 1.16 -7.33
CA GLU A 50 8.89 1.93 -6.53
C GLU A 50 7.43 1.64 -6.91
N ILE A 51 7.10 1.59 -8.21
CA ILE A 51 5.73 1.28 -8.66
C ILE A 51 5.35 -0.16 -8.31
N ILE A 52 6.30 -1.09 -8.48
CA ILE A 52 6.10 -2.49 -8.10
C ILE A 52 5.84 -2.59 -6.59
N ASN A 53 6.56 -1.83 -5.78
CA ASN A 53 6.34 -1.79 -4.33
C ASN A 53 4.94 -1.28 -3.95
N LEU A 54 4.45 -0.23 -4.60
CA LEU A 54 3.09 0.26 -4.38
C LEU A 54 2.04 -0.80 -4.74
N ALA A 55 2.17 -1.44 -5.91
CA ALA A 55 1.26 -2.49 -6.35
C ALA A 55 1.32 -3.72 -5.44
N PHE A 56 2.50 -4.12 -4.99
CA PHE A 56 2.66 -5.22 -4.05
C PHE A 56 1.88 -4.98 -2.77
N GLN A 57 2.02 -3.79 -2.16
CA GLN A 57 1.32 -3.44 -0.92
C GLN A 57 -0.20 -3.48 -1.09
N VAL A 58 -0.74 -2.83 -2.14
CA VAL A 58 -2.19 -2.83 -2.41
C VAL A 58 -2.72 -4.25 -2.60
N ARG A 59 -2.01 -5.07 -3.35
CA ARG A 59 -2.43 -6.46 -3.63
C ARG A 59 -2.28 -7.37 -2.42
N LEU A 60 -1.25 -7.17 -1.61
CA LEU A 60 -1.09 -7.90 -0.34
C LEU A 60 -2.28 -7.64 0.58
N LEU A 61 -2.66 -6.37 0.76
CA LEU A 61 -3.84 -6.00 1.54
C LEU A 61 -5.11 -6.67 0.99
N LYS A 62 -5.27 -6.72 -0.34
CA LYS A 62 -6.38 -7.42 -1.00
C LYS A 62 -6.39 -8.92 -0.68
N TYR A 63 -5.25 -9.59 -0.83
CA TYR A 63 -5.11 -11.03 -0.51
C TYR A 63 -5.45 -11.35 0.95
N LEU A 64 -5.11 -10.44 1.85
CA LEU A 64 -5.32 -10.61 3.30
C LEU A 64 -6.69 -10.14 3.78
N GLY A 65 -7.51 -9.53 2.89
CA GLY A 65 -8.82 -8.99 3.25
C GLY A 65 -8.79 -7.69 4.05
N TYR A 66 -7.66 -6.97 4.04
CA TYR A 66 -7.47 -5.69 4.73
C TYR A 66 -7.60 -4.47 3.81
N GLN A 67 -8.43 -4.55 2.77
CA GLN A 67 -8.61 -3.41 1.87
C GLN A 67 -9.26 -2.23 2.60
N PRO A 68 -8.76 -0.99 2.37
CA PRO A 68 -9.46 0.19 2.86
C PRO A 68 -10.80 0.40 2.13
N GLU A 69 -11.77 0.99 2.82
CA GLU A 69 -13.03 1.42 2.20
C GLU A 69 -12.81 2.72 1.40
N LEU A 70 -12.92 2.63 0.08
CA LEU A 70 -12.63 3.75 -0.84
C LEU A 70 -13.85 4.21 -1.65
N ASN A 71 -15.02 3.60 -1.47
CA ASN A 71 -16.23 3.91 -2.22
C ASN A 71 -17.20 4.79 -1.44
N CYS A 72 -17.20 4.65 -0.12
CA CYS A 72 -18.09 5.40 0.77
C CYS A 72 -17.35 5.81 2.04
N CYS A 73 -17.98 6.62 2.86
CA CYS A 73 -17.45 6.96 4.18
C CYS A 73 -17.42 5.72 5.07
N ALA A 74 -16.26 5.36 5.58
CA ALA A 74 -16.07 4.20 6.45
C ALA A 74 -16.89 4.29 7.77
N CYS A 75 -17.37 5.50 8.14
CA CYS A 75 -18.13 5.69 9.38
C CYS A 75 -19.64 5.65 9.15
N CYS A 76 -20.16 6.41 8.18
CA CYS A 76 -21.60 6.58 7.98
C CYS A 76 -22.14 5.93 6.70
N GLY A 77 -21.28 5.41 5.82
CA GLY A 77 -21.68 4.78 4.56
C GLY A 77 -22.11 5.75 3.45
N GLU A 78 -22.13 7.06 3.70
CA GLU A 78 -22.50 8.04 2.66
C GLU A 78 -21.40 8.18 1.60
N SER A 79 -21.80 8.43 0.36
CA SER A 79 -20.84 8.75 -0.70
C SER A 79 -20.12 10.04 -0.36
N PRO A 80 -18.77 10.08 -0.40
CA PRO A 80 -18.03 11.27 -0.08
C PRO A 80 -18.29 12.37 -1.12
N ALA A 81 -18.59 13.59 -0.63
CA ALA A 81 -18.69 14.79 -1.46
C ALA A 81 -17.34 15.16 -2.07
N SER A 82 -17.24 16.33 -2.72
CA SER A 82 -16.08 16.80 -3.50
C SER A 82 -14.74 16.83 -2.76
N LYS A 83 -14.73 16.89 -1.43
CA LYS A 83 -13.51 16.77 -0.60
C LYS A 83 -13.47 15.41 0.07
N GLN A 84 -12.51 14.62 -0.32
CA GLN A 84 -12.28 13.28 0.21
C GLN A 84 -11.11 13.30 1.18
N LEU A 85 -11.34 12.78 2.37
CA LEU A 85 -10.34 12.58 3.39
C LEU A 85 -10.17 11.08 3.62
N PHE A 86 -8.97 10.64 3.90
CA PHE A 86 -8.66 9.27 4.27
C PHE A 86 -8.19 9.23 5.72
N SER A 87 -8.64 8.27 6.48
CA SER A 87 -8.15 7.97 7.82
C SER A 87 -7.80 6.48 7.93
N ALA A 88 -6.60 6.20 8.35
CA ALA A 88 -6.16 4.84 8.64
C ALA A 88 -6.90 4.27 9.86
N GLU A 89 -7.19 5.10 10.85
CA GLU A 89 -7.98 4.74 12.05
C GLU A 89 -9.41 4.36 11.67
N ALA A 90 -10.07 5.14 10.79
CA ALA A 90 -11.39 4.81 10.27
C ALA A 90 -11.39 3.60 9.34
N GLY A 91 -10.24 3.29 8.74
CA GLY A 91 -10.09 2.20 7.77
C GLY A 91 -10.44 2.54 6.34
N GLY A 92 -10.52 3.83 5.97
CA GLY A 92 -10.87 4.23 4.62
C GLY A 92 -11.22 5.71 4.48
N LEU A 93 -12.09 6.02 3.50
CA LEU A 93 -12.56 7.39 3.28
C LEU A 93 -13.46 7.87 4.42
N VAL A 94 -13.35 9.16 4.72
CA VAL A 94 -14.15 9.84 5.74
C VAL A 94 -14.76 11.09 5.14
N CYS A 95 -16.08 11.26 5.28
CA CYS A 95 -16.77 12.46 4.85
C CYS A 95 -16.50 13.64 5.82
N MET A 96 -16.79 14.86 5.37
CA MET A 96 -16.57 16.06 6.18
C MET A 96 -17.33 16.06 7.51
N ASN A 97 -18.53 15.45 7.54
CA ASN A 97 -19.36 15.36 8.76
C ASN A 97 -18.73 14.44 9.82
N CYS A 98 -18.05 13.37 9.40
CA CYS A 98 -17.39 12.43 10.30
C CYS A 98 -15.93 12.80 10.62
N SER A 99 -15.34 13.74 9.88
CA SER A 99 -13.91 14.07 9.95
C SER A 99 -13.44 14.54 11.33
N SER A 100 -14.31 15.21 12.10
CA SER A 100 -13.98 15.69 13.45
C SER A 100 -13.67 14.60 14.47
N GLN A 101 -13.97 13.33 14.14
CA GLN A 101 -13.72 12.17 15.00
C GLN A 101 -12.28 11.64 14.89
N PHE A 102 -11.54 12.03 13.85
CA PHE A 102 -10.21 11.48 13.54
C PHE A 102 -9.15 12.57 13.49
N ARG A 103 -7.91 12.19 13.84
CA ARG A 103 -6.75 13.10 13.83
C ARG A 103 -5.75 12.79 12.71
N ASP A 104 -5.84 11.61 12.11
CA ASP A 104 -4.93 11.08 11.10
C ASP A 104 -5.40 11.35 9.66
N LEU A 105 -6.14 12.43 9.46
CA LEU A 105 -6.78 12.74 8.18
C LEU A 105 -5.77 13.14 7.10
N LEU A 106 -5.78 12.42 6.00
CA LEU A 106 -5.01 12.69 4.78
C LEU A 106 -5.94 13.16 3.66
N PRO A 107 -5.72 14.34 3.05
CA PRO A 107 -6.46 14.73 1.87
C PRO A 107 -6.14 13.81 0.69
N VAL A 108 -7.18 13.29 0.03
CA VAL A 108 -7.03 12.42 -1.13
C VAL A 108 -7.81 12.97 -2.31
N SER A 109 -7.28 12.78 -3.51
CA SER A 109 -7.96 13.15 -4.76
C SER A 109 -8.56 11.92 -5.41
N SER A 110 -9.59 12.12 -6.24
CA SER A 110 -10.16 11.03 -7.04
C SER A 110 -9.13 10.36 -7.95
N GLU A 111 -8.14 11.13 -8.42
CA GLU A 111 -7.02 10.59 -9.19
C GLU A 111 -6.17 9.63 -8.34
N LEU A 112 -5.88 9.98 -7.08
CA LEU A 112 -5.10 9.13 -6.18
C LEU A 112 -5.82 7.82 -5.89
N LEU A 113 -7.15 7.88 -5.69
CA LEU A 113 -7.99 6.69 -5.49
C LEU A 113 -8.02 5.81 -6.73
N SER A 114 -8.13 6.41 -7.92
CA SER A 114 -8.08 5.67 -9.19
C SER A 114 -6.74 4.94 -9.37
N TRP A 115 -5.61 5.57 -8.99
CA TRP A 115 -4.31 4.90 -9.01
C TRP A 115 -4.24 3.74 -8.01
N PHE A 116 -4.81 3.91 -6.81
CA PHE A 116 -4.88 2.83 -5.83
C PHE A 116 -5.63 1.62 -6.39
N GLU A 117 -6.79 1.84 -7.00
CA GLU A 117 -7.59 0.80 -7.65
C GLU A 117 -6.81 0.11 -8.78
N GLN A 118 -6.24 0.88 -9.70
CA GLN A 118 -5.46 0.35 -10.82
C GLN A 118 -4.26 -0.49 -10.38
N LEU A 119 -3.55 -0.08 -9.32
CA LEU A 119 -2.46 -0.85 -8.71
C LEU A 119 -2.94 -2.20 -8.16
N GLY A 120 -4.16 -2.25 -7.64
CA GLY A 120 -4.78 -3.47 -7.13
C GLY A 120 -5.23 -4.44 -8.23
N GLU A 121 -5.64 -3.94 -9.39
CA GLU A 121 -6.20 -4.74 -10.48
C GLU A 121 -5.14 -5.14 -11.54
N THR A 122 -4.14 -4.31 -11.76
CA THR A 122 -3.11 -4.56 -12.80
C THR A 122 -2.14 -5.66 -12.36
N ASP A 123 -1.85 -6.62 -13.26
CA ASP A 123 -0.82 -7.66 -12.98
C ASP A 123 0.52 -7.01 -12.63
N LEU A 124 1.23 -7.53 -11.61
CA LEU A 124 2.52 -6.97 -11.17
C LEU A 124 3.53 -6.81 -12.30
N ARG A 125 3.50 -7.70 -13.29
CA ARG A 125 4.39 -7.65 -14.47
C ARG A 125 4.07 -6.49 -15.40
N GLN A 126 2.87 -5.92 -15.31
CA GLN A 126 2.36 -4.86 -16.19
C GLN A 126 2.22 -3.51 -15.47
N VAL A 127 2.38 -3.41 -14.15
CA VAL A 127 2.22 -2.15 -13.41
C VAL A 127 3.18 -1.06 -13.86
N HIS A 128 4.32 -1.40 -14.45
CA HIS A 128 5.23 -0.44 -15.07
C HIS A 128 4.61 0.33 -16.25
N LEU A 129 3.52 -0.19 -16.83
CA LEU A 129 2.75 0.50 -17.86
C LEU A 129 1.83 1.60 -17.30
N LEU A 130 1.57 1.58 -15.99
CA LEU A 130 0.83 2.62 -15.29
C LEU A 130 1.70 3.86 -15.19
N LYS A 131 1.35 4.91 -15.92
CA LYS A 131 2.10 6.18 -15.93
C LYS A 131 1.72 7.05 -14.74
N ILE A 132 1.93 6.53 -13.54
CA ILE A 132 1.68 7.27 -12.31
C ILE A 132 2.64 8.46 -12.23
N GLN A 133 2.09 9.67 -12.15
CA GLN A 133 2.87 10.89 -12.05
C GLN A 133 3.76 10.85 -10.80
N MET A 134 4.99 11.37 -10.92
CA MET A 134 5.98 11.36 -9.82
C MET A 134 5.43 11.98 -8.52
N GLY A 135 4.60 13.02 -8.62
CA GLY A 135 3.99 13.67 -7.45
C GLY A 135 2.92 12.83 -6.72
N ASN A 136 2.36 11.80 -7.37
CA ASN A 136 1.35 10.92 -6.77
C ASN A 136 1.95 9.70 -6.06
N ARG A 137 3.16 9.27 -6.46
CA ARG A 137 3.84 8.11 -5.86
C ARG A 137 4.08 8.27 -4.35
N PRO A 138 4.69 9.37 -3.86
CA PRO A 138 4.87 9.59 -2.42
C PRO A 138 3.55 9.69 -1.65
N LYS A 139 2.49 10.24 -2.27
CA LYS A 139 1.18 10.32 -1.64
C LYS A 139 0.53 8.94 -1.47
N LEU A 140 0.63 8.08 -2.50
CA LEU A 140 0.19 6.69 -2.44
C LEU A 140 0.97 5.92 -1.37
N PHE A 141 2.28 6.11 -1.33
CA PHE A 141 3.13 5.49 -0.33
C PHE A 141 2.78 5.94 1.10
N ALA A 142 2.55 7.24 1.31
CA ALA A 142 2.15 7.78 2.62
C ALA A 142 0.79 7.21 3.07
N LEU A 143 -0.20 7.14 2.15
CA LEU A 143 -1.52 6.56 2.43
C LEU A 143 -1.39 5.07 2.82
N LEU A 144 -0.69 4.29 2.00
CA LEU A 144 -0.47 2.85 2.26
C LEU A 144 0.27 2.62 3.57
N SER A 145 1.32 3.38 3.82
CA SER A 145 2.12 3.25 5.03
C SER A 145 1.31 3.56 6.29
N SER A 146 0.55 4.66 6.29
CA SER A 146 -0.33 5.02 7.40
C SER A 146 -1.36 3.91 7.66
N PHE A 147 -1.99 3.39 6.61
CA PHE A 147 -2.99 2.33 6.73
C PHE A 147 -2.39 1.02 7.25
N ILE A 148 -1.26 0.59 6.69
CA ILE A 148 -0.58 -0.65 7.06
C ILE A 148 -0.12 -0.59 8.53
N GLU A 149 0.53 0.50 8.94
CA GLU A 149 1.02 0.65 10.31
C GLU A 149 -0.12 0.66 11.33
N ASN A 150 -1.25 1.29 10.99
CA ASN A 150 -2.44 1.25 11.83
C ASN A 150 -2.97 -0.19 11.99
N ARG A 151 -2.98 -1.00 10.90
CA ARG A 151 -3.45 -2.39 10.95
C ARG A 151 -2.50 -3.33 11.67
N LEU A 152 -1.20 -3.08 11.58
CA LEU A 152 -0.18 -3.89 12.27
C LEU A 152 -0.01 -3.52 13.75
N GLU A 153 -0.54 -2.37 14.18
CA GLU A 153 -0.36 -1.80 15.52
C GLU A 153 1.12 -1.68 15.93
N ARG A 154 2.01 -1.64 14.94
CA ARG A 154 3.46 -1.51 15.14
C ARG A 154 4.13 -0.80 13.97
N PRO A 155 5.22 -0.05 14.21
CA PRO A 155 6.02 0.53 13.14
C PRO A 155 6.81 -0.56 12.39
N LEU A 156 7.03 -0.33 11.09
CA LEU A 156 7.84 -1.18 10.24
C LEU A 156 9.30 -0.71 10.28
N LYS A 157 10.21 -1.58 10.71
CA LYS A 157 11.65 -1.25 10.85
C LYS A 157 12.31 -1.01 9.50
N SER A 158 11.98 -1.84 8.52
CA SER A 158 12.51 -1.73 7.15
C SER A 158 12.03 -0.47 6.43
N ARG A 159 10.92 0.14 6.86
CA ARG A 159 10.44 1.41 6.31
C ARG A 159 11.44 2.54 6.52
N VAL A 160 12.02 2.65 7.71
CA VAL A 160 13.03 3.68 8.01
C VAL A 160 14.21 3.56 7.04
N PHE A 161 14.59 2.32 6.69
CA PHE A 161 15.64 2.07 5.72
C PHE A 161 15.22 2.48 4.30
N LEU A 162 13.98 2.18 3.89
CA LEU A 162 13.43 2.64 2.60
C LEU A 162 13.36 4.16 2.50
N ASP A 163 12.87 4.84 3.53
CA ASP A 163 12.77 6.31 3.54
C ASP A 163 14.13 7.00 3.40
N ASN A 164 15.21 6.36 3.86
CA ASN A 164 16.57 6.85 3.72
C ASN A 164 17.19 6.59 2.35
N LEU A 165 16.72 5.56 1.63
CA LEU A 165 17.24 5.21 0.30
C LEU A 165 16.54 5.96 -0.85
N ILE A 166 15.27 6.35 -0.67
CA ILE A 166 14.42 6.96 -1.69
C ILE A 166 14.56 8.51 -1.68
N ARG A 167 15.28 9.08 -0.70
CA ARG A 167 15.65 10.50 -0.66
C ARG A 167 16.86 10.77 -1.54
#